data_d3e74cf0a414caf192136dba53f2dff1
#
_entry.id   d3e74cf0a414caf192136dba53f2dff1
#
_cell.length_a   1.000
_cell.length_b   1.000
_cell.length_c   1.000
_cell.angle_alpha   90.00
_cell.angle_beta   90.00
_cell.angle_gamma   90.00
#
_symmetry.space_group_name_H-M   'P 1'
#
loop_
_entity.id
_entity.type
_entity.pdbx_description
1 polymer ?
#
loop_
_entity_poly.entity_id
_entity_poly.type
_entity_poly.pdbx_seq_one_letter_code
_entity_poly.pdbx_strand_id
1 'polypeptide(L)'
;MRKLTFIVLLSLFCLMGRAVHAQQVDFAVGLSGVHSTSAADASGNFFPQDVGGGVFPTFSGDFLLFKHFGVGGEVSWRATRNLSNGFAPFRPIFYDFNAVYAPPLGKRAALELLGGFGGESIRFYQNFVTCGAFSCSNFVSSNHLLGDVGVGLKLYPFNNIFIRPEMRVYFIRNNFEFSDNHAERLGVSIGYTFGR
;
A
#
# COMPACT_ATOMS: atom_id res chain seq x y z
N MET A 1 -14.88 28.72 -23.23
CA MET A 1 -13.46 28.31 -23.13
C MET A 1 -13.25 27.04 -22.32
N ARG A 2 -13.81 26.86 -21.12
CA ARG A 2 -13.65 25.64 -20.28
C ARG A 2 -14.04 24.30 -20.96
N LYS A 3 -15.10 24.29 -21.80
CA LYS A 3 -15.55 23.06 -22.50
C LYS A 3 -14.58 22.63 -23.61
N LEU A 4 -13.93 23.59 -24.28
CA LEU A 4 -12.95 23.28 -25.33
C LEU A 4 -11.67 22.70 -24.76
N THR A 5 -11.21 23.20 -23.60
CA THR A 5 -10.03 22.68 -22.90
C THR A 5 -10.27 21.23 -22.44
N PHE A 6 -11.48 20.91 -21.97
CA PHE A 6 -11.81 19.55 -21.53
C PHE A 6 -11.84 18.56 -22.71
N ILE A 7 -12.36 18.97 -23.88
CA ILE A 7 -12.39 18.13 -25.09
C ILE A 7 -10.96 17.91 -25.62
N VAL A 8 -10.12 18.94 -25.61
CA VAL A 8 -8.71 18.81 -26.02
C VAL A 8 -7.91 17.91 -25.07
N LEU A 9 -8.12 18.02 -23.77
CA LEU A 9 -7.49 17.10 -22.80
C LEU A 9 -7.98 15.65 -22.97
N LEU A 10 -9.28 15.45 -23.20
CA LEU A 10 -9.85 14.12 -23.39
C LEU A 10 -9.38 13.50 -24.72
N SER A 11 -9.27 14.30 -25.80
CA SER A 11 -8.73 13.82 -27.08
C SER A 11 -7.23 13.52 -27.02
N LEU A 12 -6.46 14.30 -26.25
CA LEU A 12 -5.04 14.02 -26.00
C LEU A 12 -4.87 12.69 -25.22
N PHE A 13 -5.74 12.44 -24.24
CA PHE A 13 -5.77 11.18 -23.49
C PHE A 13 -6.15 9.98 -24.37
N CYS A 14 -7.10 10.15 -25.29
CA CYS A 14 -7.48 9.11 -26.26
C CYS A 14 -6.39 8.86 -27.34
N LEU A 15 -5.61 9.88 -27.71
CA LEU A 15 -4.50 9.72 -28.67
C LEU A 15 -3.28 9.03 -28.02
N MET A 16 -3.06 9.21 -26.74
CA MET A 16 -2.03 8.45 -25.98
C MET A 16 -2.40 6.97 -25.83
N GLY A 17 -3.68 6.62 -25.85
CA GLY A 17 -4.14 5.22 -25.72
C GLY A 17 -3.73 4.28 -26.85
N ARG A 18 -3.25 4.80 -27.99
CA ARG A 18 -2.76 3.96 -29.10
C ARG A 18 -1.29 3.55 -29.00
N ALA A 19 -0.51 4.18 -28.12
CA ALA A 19 0.94 3.92 -28.03
C ALA A 19 1.37 3.19 -26.76
N VAL A 20 0.48 3.07 -25.76
CA VAL A 20 0.80 2.40 -24.49
C VAL A 20 0.11 1.05 -24.47
N HIS A 21 0.67 0.08 -25.16
CA HIS A 21 0.40 -1.30 -24.80
C HIS A 21 1.12 -1.51 -23.46
N ALA A 22 0.38 -1.63 -22.36
CA ALA A 22 0.91 -2.18 -21.12
C ALA A 22 1.50 -3.53 -21.49
N GLN A 23 2.83 -3.64 -21.44
CA GLN A 23 3.53 -4.85 -21.87
C GLN A 23 3.25 -5.97 -20.88
N GLN A 24 2.92 -5.62 -19.65
CA GLN A 24 2.65 -6.56 -18.58
C GLN A 24 1.73 -5.94 -17.53
N VAL A 25 0.80 -6.74 -17.05
CA VAL A 25 -0.08 -6.38 -15.93
C VAL A 25 -0.01 -7.49 -14.89
N ASP A 26 0.27 -7.12 -13.65
CA ASP A 26 0.39 -8.05 -12.54
C ASP A 26 -0.70 -7.75 -11.51
N PHE A 27 -1.32 -8.80 -10.99
CA PHE A 27 -2.20 -8.73 -9.82
C PHE A 27 -1.71 -9.72 -8.77
N ALA A 28 -1.70 -9.31 -7.51
CA ALA A 28 -1.29 -10.19 -6.43
C ALA A 28 -2.14 -10.00 -5.18
N VAL A 29 -2.25 -11.08 -4.44
CA VAL A 29 -2.82 -11.12 -3.09
C VAL A 29 -1.79 -11.74 -2.16
N GLY A 30 -1.68 -11.22 -0.94
CA GLY A 30 -0.64 -11.67 -0.04
C GLY A 30 -0.99 -11.48 1.43
N LEU A 31 -0.03 -11.89 2.24
CA LEU A 31 -0.04 -11.70 3.68
C LEU A 31 1.29 -11.11 4.10
N SER A 32 1.25 -10.16 5.01
CA SER A 32 2.44 -9.51 5.54
C SER A 32 2.34 -9.28 7.04
N GLY A 33 3.49 -9.06 7.67
CA GLY A 33 3.62 -8.53 9.01
C GLY A 33 4.18 -7.11 8.93
N VAL A 34 3.72 -6.24 9.79
CA VAL A 34 4.25 -4.87 9.95
C VAL A 34 4.95 -4.82 11.30
N HIS A 35 6.15 -4.27 11.29
CA HIS A 35 6.94 -3.94 12.48
C HIS A 35 7.15 -2.43 12.49
N SER A 36 6.87 -1.80 13.62
CA SER A 36 7.24 -0.42 13.88
C SER A 36 7.78 -0.34 15.29
N THR A 37 8.83 0.45 15.48
CA THR A 37 9.37 0.66 16.83
C THR A 37 8.45 1.61 17.55
N SER A 38 7.88 1.18 18.68
CA SER A 38 7.24 2.11 19.59
C SER A 38 8.30 3.08 20.09
N ALA A 39 8.14 4.38 19.87
CA ALA A 39 9.02 5.36 20.47
C ALA A 39 8.92 5.20 21.98
N ALA A 40 10.02 4.85 22.63
CA ALA A 40 10.11 4.91 24.07
C ALA A 40 9.91 6.38 24.47
N ASP A 41 8.73 6.71 24.95
CA ASP A 41 8.44 8.07 25.36
C ASP A 41 9.31 8.47 26.54
N ALA A 42 10.14 9.45 26.33
CA ALA A 42 10.95 10.06 27.36
C ALA A 42 10.13 10.81 28.42
N SER A 43 8.84 11.08 28.19
CA SER A 43 7.97 11.84 29.08
C SER A 43 7.11 11.00 30.04
N GLY A 44 7.15 9.68 29.95
CA GLY A 44 6.67 8.75 30.97
C GLY A 44 5.17 8.60 31.19
N ASN A 45 4.33 9.29 30.45
CA ASN A 45 2.87 9.25 30.67
C ASN A 45 2.03 8.83 29.45
N PHE A 46 2.62 8.69 28.30
CA PHE A 46 1.99 8.16 27.10
C PHE A 46 2.77 6.94 26.63
N PHE A 47 2.12 5.81 26.57
CA PHE A 47 2.69 4.62 25.92
C PHE A 47 2.21 4.63 24.47
N PRO A 48 2.99 5.15 23.51
CA PRO A 48 2.63 5.06 22.11
C PRO A 48 2.59 3.59 21.75
N GLN A 49 1.48 3.17 21.18
CA GLN A 49 1.35 1.81 20.73
C GLN A 49 1.96 1.66 19.34
N ASP A 50 2.48 0.47 19.11
CA ASP A 50 2.98 0.03 17.84
C ASP A 50 1.82 -0.15 16.83
N VAL A 51 1.90 0.47 15.65
CA VAL A 51 1.02 0.17 14.50
C VAL A 51 1.23 -1.24 13.98
N GLY A 52 2.37 -1.83 14.27
CA GLY A 52 2.77 -3.16 13.87
C GLY A 52 2.01 -4.28 14.58
N GLY A 53 2.50 -5.48 14.36
CA GLY A 53 1.95 -6.72 14.90
C GLY A 53 0.68 -7.19 14.18
N GLY A 54 0.43 -8.49 14.24
CA GLY A 54 -0.70 -9.13 13.55
C GLY A 54 -0.42 -9.39 12.07
N VAL A 55 -1.44 -9.90 11.39
CA VAL A 55 -1.38 -10.26 9.96
C VAL A 55 -2.06 -9.17 9.15
N PHE A 56 -1.41 -8.77 8.06
CA PHE A 56 -1.90 -7.78 7.12
C PHE A 56 -2.16 -8.46 5.77
N PRO A 57 -3.42 -8.76 5.41
CA PRO A 57 -3.79 -9.06 4.04
C PRO A 57 -3.39 -7.91 3.12
N THR A 58 -2.85 -8.23 1.94
CA THR A 58 -2.42 -7.27 0.94
C THR A 58 -3.07 -7.56 -0.40
N PHE A 59 -3.35 -6.51 -1.15
CA PHE A 59 -3.80 -6.59 -2.52
C PHE A 59 -3.04 -5.58 -3.35
N SER A 60 -2.39 -6.01 -4.43
CA SER A 60 -1.60 -5.12 -5.28
C SER A 60 -1.85 -5.36 -6.76
N GLY A 61 -1.63 -4.31 -7.55
CA GLY A 61 -1.64 -4.37 -9.00
C GLY A 61 -0.57 -3.47 -9.60
N ASP A 62 0.16 -3.99 -10.59
CA ASP A 62 1.23 -3.30 -11.30
C ASP A 62 0.96 -3.26 -12.80
N PHE A 63 1.26 -2.14 -13.42
CA PHE A 63 1.17 -1.93 -14.87
C PHE A 63 2.54 -1.54 -15.40
N LEU A 64 3.24 -2.45 -16.06
CA LEU A 64 4.52 -2.18 -16.70
C LEU A 64 4.27 -1.58 -18.10
N LEU A 65 4.57 -0.30 -18.23
CA LEU A 65 4.34 0.49 -19.45
C LEU A 65 5.52 0.41 -20.43
N PHE A 66 6.75 0.36 -19.91
CA PHE A 66 7.97 0.33 -20.69
C PHE A 66 8.86 -0.82 -20.20
N LYS A 67 9.04 -1.87 -21.00
CA LYS A 67 9.88 -3.04 -20.68
C LYS A 67 9.91 -3.46 -19.20
N HIS A 68 10.50 -2.63 -18.33
CA HIS A 68 10.72 -2.91 -16.92
C HIS A 68 10.22 -1.81 -16.00
N PHE A 69 9.70 -0.71 -16.54
CA PHE A 69 9.19 0.42 -15.76
C PHE A 69 7.68 0.49 -15.83
N GLY A 70 7.07 0.81 -14.74
CA GLY A 70 5.63 0.94 -14.64
C GLY A 70 5.17 1.70 -13.41
N VAL A 71 3.89 1.58 -13.15
CA VAL A 71 3.23 2.11 -11.97
C VAL A 71 2.46 1.00 -11.30
N GLY A 72 2.36 1.07 -10.00
CA GLY A 72 1.62 0.10 -9.20
C GLY A 72 0.83 0.76 -8.10
N GLY A 73 0.01 -0.01 -7.45
CA GLY A 73 -0.69 0.40 -6.25
C GLY A 73 -0.97 -0.80 -5.36
N GLU A 74 -1.02 -0.52 -4.07
CA GLU A 74 -1.28 -1.54 -3.09
C GLU A 74 -2.20 -1.02 -1.99
N VAL A 75 -2.97 -1.93 -1.42
CA VAL A 75 -3.68 -1.72 -0.17
C VAL A 75 -3.40 -2.89 0.77
N SER A 76 -3.10 -2.57 2.03
CA SER A 76 -2.95 -3.56 3.09
C SER A 76 -3.63 -3.08 4.36
N TRP A 77 -4.15 -4.00 5.14
CA TRP A 77 -4.83 -3.67 6.40
C TRP A 77 -4.61 -4.77 7.44
N ARG A 78 -4.62 -4.40 8.70
CA ARG A 78 -4.56 -5.41 9.76
C ARG A 78 -5.85 -6.26 9.74
N ALA A 79 -5.73 -7.57 9.72
CA ALA A 79 -6.87 -8.49 9.72
C ALA A 79 -7.71 -8.38 10.99
N THR A 80 -7.04 -8.28 12.14
CA THR A 80 -7.66 -8.15 13.46
C THR A 80 -7.58 -6.71 13.97
N ARG A 81 -8.47 -6.32 14.88
CA ARG A 81 -8.36 -5.06 15.63
C ARG A 81 -7.40 -5.27 16.80
N ASN A 82 -6.58 -4.27 17.08
CA ASN A 82 -5.78 -4.21 18.30
C ASN A 82 -6.38 -3.17 19.26
N LEU A 83 -5.98 -3.19 20.51
CA LEU A 83 -6.45 -2.22 21.49
C LEU A 83 -5.42 -1.10 21.66
N SER A 84 -5.82 0.14 21.42
CA SER A 84 -5.03 1.31 21.76
C SER A 84 -5.16 1.59 23.24
N ASN A 85 -4.04 1.61 23.97
CA ASN A 85 -3.98 1.80 25.43
C ASN A 85 -4.94 0.89 26.23
N GLY A 86 -5.23 -0.31 25.69
CA GLY A 86 -6.15 -1.26 26.32
C GLY A 86 -7.64 -0.91 26.22
N PHE A 87 -8.02 0.23 25.65
CA PHE A 87 -9.40 0.71 25.67
C PHE A 87 -10.05 0.88 24.30
N ALA A 88 -9.34 1.40 23.30
CA ALA A 88 -9.91 1.69 22.00
C ALA A 88 -9.45 0.70 20.94
N PRO A 89 -10.35 -0.12 20.35
CA PRO A 89 -9.97 -0.98 19.25
C PRO A 89 -9.58 -0.14 18.03
N PHE A 90 -8.43 -0.45 17.41
CA PHE A 90 -7.97 0.24 16.21
C PHE A 90 -7.54 -0.72 15.11
N ARG A 91 -7.52 -0.22 13.88
CA ARG A 91 -7.07 -0.94 12.69
C ARG A 91 -6.32 0.01 11.77
N PRO A 92 -5.02 -0.19 11.53
CA PRO A 92 -4.29 0.52 10.50
C PRO A 92 -4.62 -0.05 9.12
N ILE A 93 -4.67 0.84 8.13
CA ILE A 93 -4.83 0.56 6.72
C ILE A 93 -3.78 1.38 6.00
N PHE A 94 -2.95 0.74 5.18
CA PHE A 94 -1.96 1.37 4.32
C PHE A 94 -2.42 1.28 2.87
N TYR A 95 -2.25 2.35 2.12
CA TYR A 95 -2.50 2.37 0.67
C TYR A 95 -1.46 3.26 0.01
N ASP A 96 -0.92 2.82 -1.11
CA ASP A 96 0.16 3.49 -1.80
C ASP A 96 0.06 3.38 -3.32
N PHE A 97 0.72 4.33 -3.99
CA PHE A 97 0.93 4.36 -5.43
C PHE A 97 2.43 4.45 -5.69
N ASN A 98 2.95 3.54 -6.50
CA ASN A 98 4.36 3.31 -6.68
C ASN A 98 4.80 3.48 -8.12
N ALA A 99 5.99 4.03 -8.33
CA ALA A 99 6.79 3.73 -9.48
C ALA A 99 7.41 2.33 -9.29
N VAL A 100 7.34 1.52 -10.33
CA VAL A 100 7.79 0.14 -10.32
C VAL A 100 8.92 -0.03 -11.34
N TYR A 101 10.01 -0.66 -10.91
CA TYR A 101 11.08 -1.11 -11.78
C TYR A 101 11.29 -2.62 -11.61
N ALA A 102 10.97 -3.40 -12.64
CA ALA A 102 10.93 -4.86 -12.56
C ALA A 102 11.84 -5.52 -13.63
N PRO A 103 13.18 -5.46 -13.47
CA PRO A 103 14.10 -6.12 -14.39
C PRO A 103 14.07 -7.64 -14.21
N PRO A 104 14.06 -8.43 -15.30
CA PRO A 104 14.19 -9.88 -15.23
C PRO A 104 15.58 -10.29 -14.76
N LEU A 105 15.66 -11.22 -13.82
CA LEU A 105 16.90 -11.87 -13.37
C LEU A 105 17.15 -13.20 -14.11
N GLY A 106 16.28 -13.54 -15.05
CA GLY A 106 16.35 -14.75 -15.85
C GLY A 106 14.97 -15.17 -16.34
N LYS A 107 14.84 -16.43 -16.79
CA LYS A 107 13.57 -16.92 -17.33
C LYS A 107 12.45 -17.09 -16.29
N ARG A 108 12.80 -17.24 -15.01
CA ARG A 108 11.86 -17.59 -13.93
C ARG A 108 11.92 -16.67 -12.72
N ALA A 109 12.66 -15.57 -12.81
CA ALA A 109 12.78 -14.61 -11.73
C ALA A 109 12.82 -13.18 -12.27
N ALA A 110 12.26 -12.24 -11.53
CA ALA A 110 12.39 -10.81 -11.75
C ALA A 110 12.56 -10.10 -10.40
N LEU A 111 13.49 -9.16 -10.35
CA LEU A 111 13.59 -8.24 -9.23
C LEU A 111 12.47 -7.20 -9.38
N GLU A 112 11.93 -6.71 -8.27
CA GLU A 112 11.00 -5.60 -8.26
C GLU A 112 11.50 -4.57 -7.26
N LEU A 113 11.68 -3.35 -7.73
CA LEU A 113 11.98 -2.18 -6.91
C LEU A 113 10.79 -1.22 -6.98
N LEU A 114 10.39 -0.75 -5.84
CA LEU A 114 9.20 0.09 -5.66
C LEU A 114 9.60 1.36 -4.95
N GLY A 115 8.96 2.46 -5.30
CA GLY A 115 9.07 3.70 -4.55
C GLY A 115 7.90 4.60 -4.86
N GLY A 116 7.29 5.15 -3.82
CA GLY A 116 6.06 5.87 -4.01
C GLY A 116 5.57 6.68 -2.82
N PHE A 117 4.29 6.94 -2.85
CA PHE A 117 3.61 7.69 -1.82
C PHE A 117 2.17 7.21 -1.67
N GLY A 118 1.60 7.46 -0.51
CA GLY A 118 0.24 7.05 -0.19
C GLY A 118 -0.23 7.61 1.13
N GLY A 119 -0.99 6.81 1.86
CA GLY A 119 -1.49 7.18 3.16
C GLY A 119 -1.62 5.99 4.11
N GLU A 120 -1.49 6.31 5.36
CA GLU A 120 -1.91 5.48 6.46
C GLU A 120 -3.24 6.01 7.00
N SER A 121 -4.24 5.16 7.14
CA SER A 121 -5.51 5.47 7.76
C SER A 121 -5.72 4.58 8.98
N ILE A 122 -5.69 5.18 10.17
CA ILE A 122 -5.91 4.47 11.42
C ILE A 122 -7.36 4.66 11.82
N ARG A 123 -8.11 3.56 11.89
CA ARG A 123 -9.51 3.57 12.30
C ARG A 123 -9.63 3.18 13.77
N PHE A 124 -10.07 4.13 14.60
CA PHE A 124 -10.41 3.90 16.00
C PHE A 124 -11.90 3.62 16.13
N TYR A 125 -12.24 2.43 16.58
CA TYR A 125 -13.63 1.99 16.70
C TYR A 125 -14.24 2.41 18.03
N GLN A 126 -15.48 2.90 17.95
CA GLN A 126 -16.25 3.37 19.09
C GLN A 126 -17.44 2.43 19.36
N ASN A 127 -17.94 2.42 20.58
CA ASN A 127 -19.08 1.61 20.97
C ASN A 127 -20.44 2.23 20.55
N PHE A 128 -20.42 3.45 20.00
CA PHE A 128 -21.59 4.14 19.50
C PHE A 128 -21.43 4.46 18.01
N VAL A 129 -22.57 4.59 17.33
CA VAL A 129 -22.62 4.93 15.90
C VAL A 129 -22.88 6.42 15.78
N THR A 130 -22.04 7.12 15.02
CA THR A 130 -22.25 8.52 14.66
C THR A 130 -22.78 8.56 13.23
N CYS A 131 -23.94 9.22 13.03
CA CYS A 131 -24.55 9.36 11.71
C CYS A 131 -24.36 10.79 11.19
N GLY A 132 -23.79 10.93 9.99
CA GLY A 132 -23.79 12.16 9.20
C GLY A 132 -24.94 12.17 8.19
N ALA A 133 -24.98 13.18 7.33
CA ALA A 133 -26.03 13.35 6.33
C ALA A 133 -26.15 12.19 5.31
N PHE A 134 -25.07 11.45 5.06
CA PHE A 134 -25.01 10.42 4.03
C PHE A 134 -24.50 9.05 4.49
N SER A 135 -23.99 8.94 5.72
CA SER A 135 -23.43 7.69 6.24
C SER A 135 -23.42 7.65 7.76
N CYS A 136 -23.50 6.43 8.29
CA CYS A 136 -23.30 6.17 9.71
C CYS A 136 -21.99 5.39 9.87
N SER A 137 -21.15 5.78 10.83
CA SER A 137 -19.92 5.09 11.15
C SER A 137 -19.77 4.90 12.66
N ASN A 138 -19.12 3.81 13.05
CA ASN A 138 -18.76 3.56 14.45
C ASN A 138 -17.23 3.70 14.65
N PHE A 139 -16.57 4.47 13.81
CA PHE A 139 -15.14 4.74 13.91
C PHE A 139 -14.81 6.17 13.54
N VAL A 140 -13.71 6.65 14.12
CA VAL A 140 -13.02 7.89 13.73
C VAL A 140 -11.73 7.50 13.06
N SER A 141 -11.36 8.17 11.96
CA SER A 141 -10.13 7.91 11.23
C SER A 141 -9.13 9.03 11.45
N SER A 142 -7.89 8.65 11.77
CA SER A 142 -6.71 9.51 11.64
C SER A 142 -5.97 9.15 10.36
N ASN A 143 -5.60 10.14 9.56
CA ASN A 143 -4.99 9.92 8.26
C ASN A 143 -3.65 10.64 8.18
N HIS A 144 -2.63 9.91 7.77
CA HIS A 144 -1.25 10.39 7.67
C HIS A 144 -0.72 10.19 6.25
N LEU A 145 0.06 11.15 5.78
CA LEU A 145 0.78 11.00 4.51
C LEU A 145 1.92 9.99 4.71
N LEU A 146 2.08 9.12 3.73
CA LEU A 146 3.07 8.06 3.73
C LEU A 146 3.90 8.14 2.45
N GLY A 147 5.23 8.01 2.59
CA GLY A 147 6.15 7.67 1.51
C GLY A 147 6.65 6.25 1.71
N ASP A 148 6.94 5.52 0.64
CA ASP A 148 7.44 4.16 0.74
C ASP A 148 8.55 3.85 -0.24
N VAL A 149 9.38 2.89 0.15
CA VAL A 149 10.34 2.22 -0.71
C VAL A 149 10.26 0.72 -0.44
N GLY A 150 10.41 -0.08 -1.48
CA GLY A 150 10.30 -1.52 -1.35
C GLY A 150 11.12 -2.30 -2.35
N VAL A 151 11.37 -3.54 -1.99
CA VAL A 151 12.02 -4.54 -2.84
C VAL A 151 11.23 -5.84 -2.77
N GLY A 152 11.01 -6.46 -3.91
CA GLY A 152 10.37 -7.76 -4.07
C GLY A 152 11.15 -8.64 -5.04
N LEU A 153 10.95 -9.93 -4.93
CA LEU A 153 11.50 -10.91 -5.85
C LEU A 153 10.37 -11.76 -6.42
N LYS A 154 9.97 -11.50 -7.68
CA LYS A 154 8.98 -12.33 -8.38
C LYS A 154 9.61 -13.63 -8.83
N LEU A 155 9.18 -14.75 -8.27
CA LEU A 155 9.59 -16.10 -8.64
C LEU A 155 8.43 -16.78 -9.36
N TYR A 156 8.65 -17.24 -10.58
CA TYR A 156 7.65 -17.83 -11.46
C TYR A 156 7.79 -19.37 -11.48
N PRO A 157 7.08 -20.10 -10.59
CA PRO A 157 7.04 -21.56 -10.66
C PRO A 157 6.33 -22.04 -11.93
N PHE A 158 5.34 -21.29 -12.40
CA PHE A 158 4.62 -21.48 -13.65
C PHE A 158 4.74 -20.22 -14.51
N ASN A 159 4.42 -20.31 -15.80
CA ASN A 159 4.68 -19.23 -16.76
C ASN A 159 4.14 -17.85 -16.32
N ASN A 160 2.93 -17.82 -15.78
CA ASN A 160 2.22 -16.59 -15.46
C ASN A 160 1.94 -16.41 -13.96
N ILE A 161 2.13 -17.44 -13.15
CA ILE A 161 1.93 -17.38 -11.71
C ILE A 161 3.26 -17.09 -11.04
N PHE A 162 3.28 -16.13 -10.14
CA PHE A 162 4.46 -15.80 -9.36
C PHE A 162 4.19 -15.84 -7.85
N ILE A 163 5.24 -16.10 -7.10
CA ILE A 163 5.32 -15.91 -5.66
C ILE A 163 6.29 -14.74 -5.45
N ARG A 164 5.90 -13.76 -4.64
CA ARG A 164 6.69 -12.56 -4.40
C ARG A 164 6.91 -12.37 -2.90
N PRO A 165 8.03 -12.84 -2.33
CA PRO A 165 8.54 -12.28 -1.09
C PRO A 165 8.90 -10.81 -1.30
N GLU A 166 8.53 -9.96 -0.36
CA GLU A 166 8.75 -8.51 -0.44
C GLU A 166 9.05 -7.90 0.91
N MET A 167 9.81 -6.83 0.89
CA MET A 167 10.06 -5.96 2.03
C MET A 167 9.78 -4.53 1.62
N ARG A 168 9.10 -3.78 2.48
CA ARG A 168 8.84 -2.34 2.32
C ARG A 168 9.18 -1.59 3.59
N VAL A 169 9.60 -0.35 3.42
CA VAL A 169 9.79 0.62 4.49
C VAL A 169 8.86 1.80 4.23
N TYR A 170 8.04 2.10 5.19
CA TYR A 170 7.11 3.21 5.19
C TYR A 170 7.67 4.37 6.02
N PHE A 171 7.63 5.57 5.47
CA PHE A 171 7.94 6.82 6.15
C PHE A 171 6.64 7.59 6.36
N ILE A 172 6.18 7.65 7.60
CA ILE A 172 4.86 8.17 7.96
C ILE A 172 5.04 9.57 8.54
N ARG A 173 4.32 10.55 7.99
CA ARG A 173 4.41 11.92 8.46
C ARG A 173 3.40 12.19 9.56
N ASN A 174 3.89 12.79 10.67
CA ASN A 174 3.05 13.25 11.79
C ASN A 174 2.17 12.14 12.41
N ASN A 175 2.73 10.97 12.61
CA ASN A 175 2.05 9.87 13.30
C ASN A 175 2.13 10.10 14.82
N PHE A 176 1.30 11.01 15.33
CA PHE A 176 1.30 11.37 16.76
C PHE A 176 0.77 10.26 17.64
N GLU A 177 -0.16 9.46 17.14
CA GLU A 177 -0.83 8.42 17.90
C GLU A 177 0.07 7.24 18.22
N PHE A 178 1.09 7.02 17.38
CA PHE A 178 2.00 5.88 17.48
C PHE A 178 3.46 6.29 17.61
N SER A 179 3.75 7.59 17.71
CA SER A 179 5.08 8.19 17.95
C SER A 179 6.20 7.72 17.02
N ASP A 180 5.86 7.07 15.90
CA ASP A 180 6.82 6.48 15.00
C ASP A 180 6.63 6.98 13.59
N ASN A 181 7.74 7.47 13.00
CA ASN A 181 7.74 8.03 11.65
C ASN A 181 8.09 6.98 10.59
N HIS A 182 8.32 5.73 10.98
CA HIS A 182 8.62 4.65 10.05
C HIS A 182 8.04 3.31 10.51
N ALA A 183 7.71 2.46 9.54
CA ALA A 183 7.30 1.09 9.76
C ALA A 183 7.91 0.19 8.68
N GLU A 184 8.28 -1.00 9.05
CA GLU A 184 8.81 -2.01 8.15
C GLU A 184 7.75 -3.09 7.92
N ARG A 185 7.58 -3.49 6.67
CA ARG A 185 6.67 -4.56 6.30
C ARG A 185 7.41 -5.67 5.59
N LEU A 186 7.23 -6.89 6.06
CA LEU A 186 7.70 -8.11 5.42
C LEU A 186 6.49 -8.95 5.00
N GLY A 187 6.45 -9.39 3.75
CA GLY A 187 5.32 -10.12 3.22
C GLY A 187 5.66 -11.14 2.15
N VAL A 188 4.67 -11.95 1.85
CA VAL A 188 4.68 -12.86 0.71
C VAL A 188 3.34 -12.77 0.01
N SER A 189 3.37 -12.61 -1.30
CA SER A 189 2.18 -12.60 -2.15
C SER A 189 2.27 -13.65 -3.25
N ILE A 190 1.11 -14.10 -3.71
CA ILE A 190 0.94 -14.90 -4.91
C ILE A 190 0.19 -14.06 -5.93
N GLY A 191 0.63 -14.09 -7.17
CA GLY A 191 0.04 -13.27 -8.22
C GLY A 191 0.06 -13.92 -9.58
N TYR A 192 -0.60 -13.22 -10.49
CA TYR A 192 -0.69 -13.59 -11.89
C TYR A 192 -0.25 -12.44 -12.78
N THR A 193 0.55 -12.76 -13.79
CA THR A 193 1.07 -11.83 -14.79
C THR A 193 0.35 -12.03 -16.12
N PHE A 194 -0.19 -10.97 -16.65
CA PHE A 194 -0.73 -10.90 -18.02
C PHE A 194 0.30 -10.25 -18.95
N GLY A 195 0.46 -10.76 -20.17
CA GLY A 195 1.33 -10.15 -21.18
C GLY A 195 2.83 -10.48 -21.03
N ARG A 196 3.18 -11.53 -20.31
CA ARG A 196 4.56 -12.00 -20.17
C ARG A 196 5.04 -12.82 -21.37
#